data_578e2ad152313116fbd37b865dc7af1b
#
_entry.id   578e2ad152313116fbd37b865dc7af1b
#
_cell.length_a   1.000
_cell.length_b   1.000
_cell.length_c   1.000
_cell.angle_alpha   90.00
_cell.angle_beta   90.00
_cell.angle_gamma   90.00
#
_symmetry.space_group_name_H-M   'P 1'
#
loop_
_entity.id
_entity.type
_entity.pdbx_description
1 polymer ?
#
loop_
_entity_poly.entity_id
_entity_poly.type
_entity_poly.pdbx_seq_one_letter_code
_entity_poly.pdbx_strand_id
1 'polypeptide(L)'
;MQIVTKQGHPDFLDLPWDVPLAEWDHPRLVKMAHGISRHIVRFVRFDDRVYALKATELRAARSEYAVLRDLRDDHLPVVEPVGVVSDAPEPGNAVLITRYLDFSLPYWYLLGRNDPVLADRLMDAGVVLLVRLHLEGVFWGDCSLSNVLWRRDAGAMMAYLVDAETTERHATISDRMRDYDIDIAVENVVGGLFELQASGRIEYEIDVVGIAESLRLRYEALWSELTRVDEFDLDERWRIEQRVRRINDLGFDVEELSINRDGRTLTIKPVLIEEGHHARELRQRTGLEVQENQARRLLADIDQFRAWLERHDGQPIPRAVATARWLAEVYGPITGAVPKDMRSHLEPAEMFHQVLEHRYLMAERRRGEVTNDEALADYLDGVLKEQPKERRLRLDGPVPADTVGLDE
;
A
#
# COMPACT_ATOMS: atom_id res chain seq x y z
N MET A 1 -13.86 30.29 10.34
CA MET A 1 -13.03 29.34 9.54
C MET A 1 -11.57 29.50 9.90
N GLN A 2 -10.85 28.38 10.11
CA GLN A 2 -9.40 28.33 10.29
C GLN A 2 -8.84 27.17 9.44
N ILE A 3 -7.80 27.43 8.68
CA ILE A 3 -7.10 26.42 7.89
C ILE A 3 -5.73 26.14 8.53
N VAL A 4 -5.49 24.88 8.87
CA VAL A 4 -4.19 24.42 9.38
C VAL A 4 -3.67 23.34 8.44
N THR A 5 -2.56 23.61 7.76
CA THR A 5 -1.95 22.69 6.80
C THR A 5 -0.47 22.45 7.10
N LYS A 6 0.00 21.27 6.71
CA LYS A 6 1.41 20.89 6.77
C LYS A 6 2.23 21.69 5.74
N GLN A 7 3.47 22.02 6.08
CA GLN A 7 4.38 22.69 5.14
C GLN A 7 4.65 21.83 3.88
N GLY A 8 4.83 22.49 2.74
CA GLY A 8 5.07 21.82 1.46
C GLY A 8 3.81 21.46 0.68
N HIS A 9 2.64 21.80 1.20
CA HIS A 9 1.34 21.68 0.54
C HIS A 9 0.76 23.06 0.22
N PRO A 10 -0.28 23.14 -0.66
CA PRO A 10 -1.01 24.39 -0.92
C PRO A 10 -1.67 24.93 0.35
N ASP A 11 -1.98 26.21 0.34
CA ASP A 11 -2.74 26.87 1.43
C ASP A 11 -4.26 26.64 1.34
N PHE A 12 -4.75 26.17 0.19
CA PHE A 12 -6.15 25.90 -0.10
C PHE A 12 -7.10 27.11 0.06
N LEU A 13 -6.58 28.31 0.09
CA LEU A 13 -7.37 29.54 0.34
C LEU A 13 -8.31 29.90 -0.80
N ASP A 14 -8.04 29.44 -2.01
CA ASP A 14 -8.84 29.69 -3.21
C ASP A 14 -10.04 28.76 -3.38
N LEU A 15 -10.33 27.89 -2.39
CA LEU A 15 -11.47 26.99 -2.42
C LEU A 15 -12.69 27.62 -1.75
N PRO A 16 -13.95 27.27 -2.16
CA PRO A 16 -15.18 27.88 -1.70
C PRO A 16 -15.62 27.36 -0.33
N TRP A 17 -14.89 27.71 0.73
CA TRP A 17 -15.13 27.23 2.10
C TRP A 17 -16.39 27.76 2.76
N ASP A 18 -17.05 28.73 2.18
CA ASP A 18 -18.35 29.31 2.58
C ASP A 18 -19.55 28.50 2.09
N VAL A 19 -19.31 27.46 1.28
CA VAL A 19 -20.33 26.58 0.70
C VAL A 19 -20.11 25.15 1.20
N PRO A 20 -21.19 24.37 1.48
CA PRO A 20 -21.05 22.94 1.81
C PRO A 20 -20.29 22.16 0.74
N LEU A 21 -19.42 21.24 1.17
CA LEU A 21 -18.54 20.48 0.26
C LEU A 21 -19.31 19.71 -0.84
N ALA A 22 -20.56 19.30 -0.54
CA ALA A 22 -21.43 18.64 -1.51
C ALA A 22 -21.80 19.52 -2.71
N GLU A 23 -21.93 20.83 -2.47
CA GLU A 23 -22.43 21.83 -3.43
C GLU A 23 -21.30 22.50 -4.22
N TRP A 24 -20.05 22.13 -3.98
CA TRP A 24 -18.93 22.77 -4.65
C TRP A 24 -18.98 22.58 -6.17
N ASP A 25 -18.89 23.71 -6.88
CA ASP A 25 -18.60 23.81 -8.30
C ASP A 25 -17.34 24.68 -8.47
N HIS A 26 -16.21 24.04 -8.72
CA HIS A 26 -14.93 24.72 -8.76
C HIS A 26 -13.99 24.09 -9.79
N PRO A 27 -13.17 24.90 -10.53
CA PRO A 27 -12.28 24.38 -11.60
C PRO A 27 -11.22 23.37 -11.12
N ARG A 28 -10.88 23.37 -9.81
CA ARG A 28 -9.93 22.41 -9.23
C ARG A 28 -10.54 21.05 -8.94
N LEU A 29 -11.88 20.91 -8.95
CA LEU A 29 -12.52 19.63 -8.72
C LEU A 29 -12.18 18.62 -9.79
N VAL A 30 -11.85 17.41 -9.37
CA VAL A 30 -11.58 16.26 -10.23
C VAL A 30 -12.36 15.04 -9.77
N LYS A 31 -12.87 14.26 -10.73
CA LYS A 31 -13.54 13.00 -10.42
C LYS A 31 -12.50 11.89 -10.29
N MET A 32 -12.46 11.25 -9.14
CA MET A 32 -11.53 10.17 -8.84
C MET A 32 -12.29 8.94 -8.34
N ALA A 33 -11.76 7.75 -8.64
CA ALA A 33 -12.24 6.53 -8.02
C ALA A 33 -11.85 6.51 -6.53
N HIS A 34 -12.79 6.16 -5.68
CA HIS A 34 -12.59 6.03 -4.23
C HIS A 34 -13.44 4.89 -3.67
N GLY A 35 -13.24 4.53 -2.40
CA GLY A 35 -14.10 3.61 -1.66
C GLY A 35 -15.51 4.18 -1.48
N ILE A 36 -16.46 3.34 -1.12
CA ILE A 36 -17.80 3.77 -0.72
C ILE A 36 -17.65 4.45 0.65
N SER A 37 -18.13 5.67 0.83
CA SER A 37 -17.98 6.45 2.06
C SER A 37 -19.33 6.98 2.53
N ARG A 38 -19.54 6.99 3.86
CA ARG A 38 -20.68 7.67 4.50
C ARG A 38 -20.52 9.19 4.48
N HIS A 39 -19.30 9.66 4.34
CA HIS A 39 -18.97 11.08 4.31
C HIS A 39 -18.92 11.59 2.88
N ILE A 40 -19.20 12.88 2.72
CA ILE A 40 -18.99 13.57 1.46
C ILE A 40 -17.50 13.74 1.25
N VAL A 41 -16.99 13.14 0.17
CA VAL A 41 -15.59 13.23 -0.24
C VAL A 41 -15.52 13.90 -1.60
N ARG A 42 -14.69 14.93 -1.73
CA ARG A 42 -14.36 15.60 -2.99
C ARG A 42 -12.86 15.58 -3.22
N PHE A 43 -12.47 15.66 -4.47
CA PHE A 43 -11.06 15.68 -4.84
C PHE A 43 -10.74 16.98 -5.56
N VAL A 44 -9.63 17.61 -5.15
CA VAL A 44 -9.14 18.85 -5.77
C VAL A 44 -7.72 18.66 -6.26
N ARG A 45 -7.39 19.32 -7.36
CA ARG A 45 -6.05 19.27 -7.96
C ARG A 45 -5.34 20.61 -7.80
N PHE A 46 -4.13 20.53 -7.25
CA PHE A 46 -3.16 21.63 -7.24
C PHE A 46 -1.90 21.16 -7.94
N ASP A 47 -1.56 21.79 -9.04
CA ASP A 47 -0.46 21.40 -9.92
C ASP A 47 -0.55 19.91 -10.34
N ASP A 48 0.45 19.10 -9.99
CA ASP A 48 0.46 17.65 -10.26
C ASP A 48 -0.03 16.81 -9.07
N ARG A 49 -0.53 17.42 -8.01
CA ARG A 49 -1.01 16.71 -6.81
C ARG A 49 -2.52 16.78 -6.71
N VAL A 50 -3.12 15.68 -6.26
CA VAL A 50 -4.55 15.60 -5.94
C VAL A 50 -4.69 15.43 -4.43
N TYR A 51 -5.73 16.05 -3.88
CA TYR A 51 -6.07 15.99 -2.46
C TYR A 51 -7.50 15.54 -2.30
N ALA A 52 -7.74 14.67 -1.32
CA ALA A 52 -9.07 14.28 -0.89
C ALA A 52 -9.51 15.20 0.25
N LEU A 53 -10.74 15.66 0.16
CA LEU A 53 -11.40 16.50 1.15
C LEU A 53 -12.60 15.73 1.70
N LYS A 54 -12.56 15.39 2.99
CA LYS A 54 -13.62 14.63 3.70
C LYS A 54 -14.37 15.59 4.64
N ALA A 55 -15.67 15.79 4.39
CA ALA A 55 -16.51 16.57 5.29
C ALA A 55 -16.87 15.73 6.52
N THR A 56 -16.65 16.28 7.71
CA THR A 56 -16.94 15.61 8.98
C THR A 56 -17.07 16.63 10.12
N GLU A 57 -17.31 16.18 11.34
CA GLU A 57 -17.30 17.03 12.52
C GLU A 57 -15.89 17.45 12.93
N LEU A 58 -15.74 18.64 13.51
CA LEU A 58 -14.43 19.20 13.90
C LEU A 58 -13.63 18.28 14.84
N ARG A 59 -14.31 17.63 15.79
CA ARG A 59 -13.65 16.74 16.73
C ARG A 59 -13.12 15.49 16.01
N ALA A 60 -13.93 14.90 15.15
CA ALA A 60 -13.56 13.73 14.35
C ALA A 60 -12.39 14.07 13.40
N ALA A 61 -12.49 15.18 12.64
CA ALA A 61 -11.41 15.62 11.74
C ALA A 61 -10.06 15.80 12.44
N ARG A 62 -10.07 16.41 13.64
CA ARG A 62 -8.84 16.61 14.42
C ARG A 62 -8.27 15.31 14.97
N SER A 63 -9.14 14.42 15.45
CA SER A 63 -8.74 13.10 15.96
C SER A 63 -8.13 12.27 14.83
N GLU A 64 -8.83 12.15 13.71
CA GLU A 64 -8.38 11.38 12.55
C GLU A 64 -7.07 11.95 11.96
N TYR A 65 -6.96 13.28 11.85
CA TYR A 65 -5.70 13.92 11.44
C TYR A 65 -4.54 13.55 12.35
N ALA A 66 -4.73 13.58 13.67
CA ALA A 66 -3.69 13.27 14.64
C ALA A 66 -3.28 11.78 14.55
N VAL A 67 -4.27 10.87 14.46
CA VAL A 67 -4.03 9.43 14.31
C VAL A 67 -3.28 9.14 13.01
N LEU A 68 -3.75 9.63 11.87
CA LEU A 68 -3.07 9.41 10.58
C LEU A 68 -1.64 9.95 10.58
N ARG A 69 -1.40 11.11 11.22
CA ARG A 69 -0.05 11.67 11.36
C ARG A 69 0.85 10.76 12.17
N ASP A 70 0.38 10.33 13.34
CA ASP A 70 1.15 9.50 14.26
C ASP A 70 1.46 8.12 13.62
N LEU A 71 0.46 7.49 12.96
CA LEU A 71 0.65 6.25 12.21
C LEU A 71 1.68 6.41 11.06
N ARG A 72 1.65 7.56 10.38
CA ARG A 72 2.61 7.84 9.31
C ARG A 72 4.02 8.09 9.83
N ASP A 73 4.14 8.76 10.97
CA ASP A 73 5.43 9.00 11.65
C ASP A 73 6.03 7.66 12.13
N ASP A 74 5.19 6.68 12.48
CA ASP A 74 5.56 5.29 12.76
C ASP A 74 5.70 4.43 11.47
N HIS A 75 5.72 5.05 10.29
CA HIS A 75 5.91 4.42 8.98
C HIS A 75 4.82 3.41 8.57
N LEU A 76 3.66 3.39 9.21
CA LEU A 76 2.55 2.54 8.80
C LEU A 76 1.93 2.99 7.44
N PRO A 77 1.40 2.05 6.64
CA PRO A 77 0.85 2.35 5.33
C PRO A 77 -0.51 3.05 5.44
N VAL A 78 -0.46 4.34 5.60
CA VAL A 78 -1.63 5.23 5.69
C VAL A 78 -1.54 6.37 4.68
N VAL A 79 -2.67 6.96 4.34
CA VAL A 79 -2.68 8.17 3.51
C VAL A 79 -2.02 9.35 4.24
N GLU A 80 -1.43 10.27 3.49
CA GLU A 80 -0.76 11.43 4.07
C GLU A 80 -1.78 12.47 4.54
N PRO A 81 -1.91 12.72 5.86
CA PRO A 81 -2.73 13.82 6.36
C PRO A 81 -2.04 15.15 6.06
N VAL A 82 -2.79 16.08 5.47
CA VAL A 82 -2.27 17.37 5.01
C VAL A 82 -2.75 18.50 5.91
N GLY A 83 -4.02 18.47 6.33
CA GLY A 83 -4.55 19.52 7.18
C GLY A 83 -6.00 19.35 7.55
N VAL A 84 -6.49 20.30 8.36
CA VAL A 84 -7.88 20.40 8.78
C VAL A 84 -8.35 21.84 8.56
N VAL A 85 -9.50 21.98 7.91
CA VAL A 85 -10.24 23.24 7.84
C VAL A 85 -11.38 23.17 8.84
N SER A 86 -11.40 24.08 9.81
CA SER A 86 -12.41 24.12 10.87
C SER A 86 -13.42 25.24 10.66
N ASP A 87 -14.64 25.02 11.13
CA ASP A 87 -15.75 25.98 11.04
C ASP A 87 -16.02 26.40 9.59
N ALA A 88 -16.13 25.41 8.71
CA ALA A 88 -16.39 25.59 7.28
C ALA A 88 -17.42 24.55 6.79
N PRO A 89 -18.55 24.98 6.19
CA PRO A 89 -19.03 26.37 6.11
C PRO A 89 -19.59 26.91 7.43
N GLU A 90 -19.99 26.04 8.36
CA GLU A 90 -20.64 26.39 9.61
C GLU A 90 -19.77 26.05 10.83
N PRO A 91 -20.01 26.71 11.99
CA PRO A 91 -19.32 26.36 13.24
C PRO A 91 -19.55 24.89 13.63
N GLY A 92 -18.46 24.19 13.99
CA GLY A 92 -18.50 22.77 14.37
C GLY A 92 -18.29 21.80 13.21
N ASN A 93 -18.48 22.23 11.96
CA ASN A 93 -18.14 21.44 10.78
C ASN A 93 -16.65 21.56 10.44
N ALA A 94 -16.11 20.55 9.82
CA ALA A 94 -14.72 20.56 9.38
C ALA A 94 -14.53 19.75 8.09
N VAL A 95 -13.41 20.02 7.43
CA VAL A 95 -12.94 19.22 6.30
C VAL A 95 -11.53 18.72 6.61
N LEU A 96 -11.38 17.40 6.65
CA LEU A 96 -10.07 16.75 6.69
C LEU A 96 -9.50 16.74 5.28
N ILE A 97 -8.24 17.15 5.14
CA ILE A 97 -7.51 17.14 3.87
C ILE A 97 -6.43 16.06 3.95
N THR A 98 -6.47 15.11 3.03
CA THR A 98 -5.42 14.11 2.84
C THR A 98 -4.88 14.17 1.42
N ARG A 99 -3.63 13.75 1.22
CA ARG A 99 -3.06 13.62 -0.12
C ARG A 99 -3.62 12.36 -0.78
N TYR A 100 -4.10 12.49 -2.02
CA TYR A 100 -4.51 11.33 -2.80
C TYR A 100 -3.32 10.40 -3.07
N LEU A 101 -3.52 9.12 -2.89
CA LEU A 101 -2.51 8.09 -3.11
C LEU A 101 -2.47 7.73 -4.60
N ASP A 102 -1.55 8.32 -5.36
CA ASP A 102 -1.37 7.99 -6.78
C ASP A 102 -1.11 6.48 -6.95
N PHE A 103 -1.61 5.89 -8.04
CA PHE A 103 -1.55 4.45 -8.36
C PHE A 103 -2.27 3.53 -7.37
N SER A 104 -3.20 4.05 -6.59
CA SER A 104 -4.05 3.25 -5.72
C SER A 104 -5.37 2.89 -6.40
N LEU A 105 -5.87 1.72 -6.04
CA LEU A 105 -7.07 1.13 -6.61
C LEU A 105 -8.04 0.74 -5.49
N PRO A 106 -9.34 1.04 -5.61
CA PRO A 106 -10.34 0.61 -4.64
C PRO A 106 -10.68 -0.87 -4.82
N TYR A 107 -11.15 -1.52 -3.76
CA TYR A 107 -11.47 -2.94 -3.73
C TYR A 107 -12.49 -3.37 -4.79
N TRP A 108 -13.53 -2.56 -5.02
CA TRP A 108 -14.58 -2.85 -5.99
C TRP A 108 -14.06 -2.94 -7.43
N TYR A 109 -13.02 -2.16 -7.75
CA TYR A 109 -12.36 -2.23 -9.06
C TYR A 109 -11.52 -3.49 -9.21
N LEU A 110 -10.80 -3.88 -8.15
CA LEU A 110 -9.90 -5.04 -8.17
C LEU A 110 -10.69 -6.35 -8.15
N LEU A 111 -11.66 -6.47 -7.26
CA LEU A 111 -12.49 -7.68 -7.13
C LEU A 111 -13.45 -7.86 -8.31
N GLY A 112 -13.94 -6.76 -8.91
CA GLY A 112 -14.76 -6.80 -10.13
C GLY A 112 -14.06 -7.36 -11.36
N ARG A 113 -12.75 -7.63 -11.30
CA ARG A 113 -12.02 -8.35 -12.37
C ARG A 113 -12.23 -9.85 -12.35
N ASN A 114 -12.91 -10.38 -11.35
CA ASN A 114 -13.19 -11.81 -11.16
C ASN A 114 -11.93 -12.70 -11.25
N ASP A 115 -10.78 -12.19 -10.74
CA ASP A 115 -9.51 -12.91 -10.66
C ASP A 115 -9.29 -13.46 -9.25
N PRO A 116 -9.39 -14.80 -9.05
CA PRO A 116 -9.23 -15.41 -7.73
C PRO A 116 -7.83 -15.22 -7.14
N VAL A 117 -6.79 -15.18 -7.98
CA VAL A 117 -5.42 -14.96 -7.52
C VAL A 117 -5.26 -13.53 -6.99
N LEU A 118 -5.87 -12.56 -7.65
CA LEU A 118 -5.88 -11.17 -7.19
C LEU A 118 -6.68 -11.02 -5.89
N ALA A 119 -7.85 -11.66 -5.79
CA ALA A 119 -8.67 -11.66 -4.59
C ALA A 119 -7.88 -12.22 -3.37
N ASP A 120 -7.14 -13.30 -3.57
CA ASP A 120 -6.29 -13.92 -2.57
C ASP A 120 -5.16 -12.98 -2.09
N ARG A 121 -4.50 -12.29 -3.03
CA ARG A 121 -3.47 -11.28 -2.73
C ARG A 121 -4.02 -10.06 -1.99
N LEU A 122 -5.26 -9.65 -2.28
CA LEU A 122 -5.92 -8.57 -1.53
C LEU A 122 -6.19 -8.99 -0.08
N MET A 123 -6.64 -10.22 0.11
CA MET A 123 -6.85 -10.79 1.44
C MET A 123 -5.55 -10.79 2.25
N ASP A 124 -4.45 -11.29 1.67
CA ASP A 124 -3.13 -11.30 2.30
C ASP A 124 -2.68 -9.88 2.69
N ALA A 125 -2.79 -8.91 1.78
CA ALA A 125 -2.38 -7.55 2.04
C ALA A 125 -3.24 -6.87 3.12
N GLY A 126 -4.54 -7.14 3.18
CA GLY A 126 -5.44 -6.66 4.24
C GLY A 126 -5.07 -7.23 5.60
N VAL A 127 -4.78 -8.54 5.67
CA VAL A 127 -4.30 -9.20 6.89
C VAL A 127 -2.96 -8.63 7.33
N VAL A 128 -2.02 -8.40 6.43
CA VAL A 128 -0.73 -7.76 6.75
C VAL A 128 -0.93 -6.38 7.34
N LEU A 129 -1.82 -5.54 6.76
CA LEU A 129 -2.14 -4.22 7.31
C LEU A 129 -2.70 -4.33 8.73
N LEU A 130 -3.67 -5.22 8.97
CA LEU A 130 -4.28 -5.40 10.29
C LEU A 130 -3.26 -5.87 11.34
N VAL A 131 -2.41 -6.85 10.99
CA VAL A 131 -1.34 -7.32 11.88
C VAL A 131 -0.38 -6.20 12.23
N ARG A 132 0.02 -5.37 11.27
CA ARG A 132 0.91 -4.23 11.49
C ARG A 132 0.30 -3.21 12.47
N LEU A 133 -0.96 -2.84 12.27
CA LEU A 133 -1.68 -1.95 13.17
C LEU A 133 -1.71 -2.52 14.60
N HIS A 134 -2.03 -3.80 14.76
CA HIS A 134 -2.08 -4.45 16.06
C HIS A 134 -0.72 -4.53 16.79
N LEU A 135 0.35 -4.76 16.03
CA LEU A 135 1.71 -4.79 16.58
C LEU A 135 2.15 -3.42 17.12
N GLU A 136 1.71 -2.33 16.49
CA GLU A 136 1.91 -0.96 16.94
C GLU A 136 0.89 -0.49 18.01
N GLY A 137 0.10 -1.44 18.56
CA GLY A 137 -0.88 -1.13 19.59
C GLY A 137 -2.11 -0.38 19.08
N VAL A 138 -2.42 -0.49 17.79
CA VAL A 138 -3.52 0.21 17.16
C VAL A 138 -4.72 -0.71 16.97
N PHE A 139 -5.85 -0.37 17.59
CA PHE A 139 -7.14 -0.96 17.34
C PHE A 139 -7.83 -0.17 16.22
N TRP A 140 -8.22 -0.84 15.14
CA TRP A 140 -8.78 -0.15 13.98
C TRP A 140 -10.26 0.21 14.16
N GLY A 141 -11.09 -0.75 14.60
CA GLY A 141 -12.49 -0.55 14.96
C GLY A 141 -13.47 -0.48 13.78
N ASP A 142 -13.00 -0.30 12.54
CA ASP A 142 -13.80 -0.36 11.31
C ASP A 142 -12.97 -0.92 10.15
N CYS A 143 -12.51 -2.16 10.32
CA CYS A 143 -11.73 -2.87 9.31
C CYS A 143 -12.60 -3.24 8.11
N SER A 144 -12.82 -2.31 7.19
CA SER A 144 -13.63 -2.52 6.00
C SER A 144 -12.83 -2.36 4.71
N LEU A 145 -13.28 -3.03 3.65
CA LEU A 145 -12.66 -2.90 2.32
C LEU A 145 -12.74 -1.47 1.77
N SER A 146 -13.74 -0.70 2.16
CA SER A 146 -13.94 0.70 1.77
C SER A 146 -12.94 1.65 2.40
N ASN A 147 -12.39 1.29 3.57
CA ASN A 147 -11.42 2.08 4.32
C ASN A 147 -9.97 1.74 3.93
N VAL A 148 -9.79 0.98 2.84
CA VAL A 148 -8.49 0.57 2.31
C VAL A 148 -8.37 0.94 0.83
N LEU A 149 -7.21 1.47 0.46
CA LEU A 149 -6.75 1.56 -0.93
C LEU A 149 -5.57 0.63 -1.14
N TRP A 150 -5.48 0.10 -2.35
CA TRP A 150 -4.53 -0.95 -2.69
C TRP A 150 -3.55 -0.46 -3.75
N ARG A 151 -2.27 -0.75 -3.57
CA ARG A 151 -1.24 -0.50 -4.58
C ARG A 151 -0.54 -1.81 -4.96
N ARG A 152 -0.08 -1.86 -6.21
CA ARG A 152 0.76 -2.96 -6.67
C ARG A 152 2.14 -2.88 -6.02
N ASP A 153 2.70 -4.02 -5.67
CA ASP A 153 3.98 -4.12 -4.99
C ASP A 153 4.76 -5.35 -5.50
N ALA A 154 5.25 -5.26 -6.73
CA ALA A 154 6.09 -6.27 -7.35
C ALA A 154 5.50 -7.69 -7.29
N GLY A 155 4.29 -7.84 -7.84
CA GLY A 155 3.56 -9.11 -7.88
C GLY A 155 2.73 -9.42 -6.62
N ALA A 156 2.86 -8.61 -5.56
CA ALA A 156 1.97 -8.57 -4.41
C ALA A 156 1.05 -7.34 -4.47
N MET A 157 0.24 -7.16 -3.43
CA MET A 157 -0.52 -5.94 -3.19
C MET A 157 -0.13 -5.37 -1.82
N MET A 158 -0.15 -4.05 -1.70
CA MET A 158 0.01 -3.35 -0.44
C MET A 158 -1.27 -2.60 -0.11
N ALA A 159 -1.77 -2.78 1.10
CA ALA A 159 -2.98 -2.14 1.61
C ALA A 159 -2.62 -0.85 2.37
N TYR A 160 -3.36 0.23 2.11
CA TYR A 160 -3.20 1.53 2.77
C TYR A 160 -4.47 1.92 3.49
N LEU A 161 -4.36 2.23 4.78
CA LEU A 161 -5.46 2.78 5.57
C LEU A 161 -5.80 4.19 5.08
N VAL A 162 -7.09 4.42 4.79
CA VAL A 162 -7.59 5.70 4.26
C VAL A 162 -8.42 6.45 5.28
N ASP A 163 -9.20 5.71 6.08
CA ASP A 163 -10.11 6.24 7.10
C ASP A 163 -9.72 5.70 8.49
N ALA A 164 -9.33 6.60 9.38
CA ALA A 164 -8.87 6.30 10.73
C ALA A 164 -9.82 6.89 11.81
N GLU A 165 -11.07 7.18 11.46
CA GLU A 165 -12.02 7.86 12.37
C GLU A 165 -12.31 7.05 13.63
N THR A 166 -12.40 5.71 13.51
CA THR A 166 -12.66 4.77 14.60
C THR A 166 -11.42 4.22 15.28
N THR A 167 -10.26 4.61 14.77
CA THR A 167 -8.97 4.04 15.20
C THR A 167 -8.56 4.55 16.58
N GLU A 168 -8.20 3.62 17.47
CA GLU A 168 -7.72 3.91 18.82
C GLU A 168 -6.28 3.42 19.01
N ARG A 169 -5.45 4.21 19.66
CA ARG A 169 -4.08 3.85 19.99
C ARG A 169 -3.92 3.48 21.45
N HIS A 170 -3.31 2.34 21.73
CA HIS A 170 -3.00 1.79 23.03
C HIS A 170 -1.50 1.52 23.17
N ALA A 171 -0.99 1.45 24.38
CA ALA A 171 0.40 1.02 24.58
C ALA A 171 0.65 -0.42 24.08
N THR A 172 -0.36 -1.27 24.23
CA THR A 172 -0.45 -2.63 23.65
C THR A 172 -1.92 -2.99 23.55
N ILE A 173 -2.32 -3.76 22.57
CA ILE A 173 -3.69 -4.29 22.50
C ILE A 173 -3.74 -5.71 23.03
N SER A 174 -4.81 -6.00 23.78
CA SER A 174 -5.05 -7.34 24.33
C SER A 174 -5.52 -8.31 23.25
N ASP A 175 -5.35 -9.62 23.51
CA ASP A 175 -5.85 -10.67 22.62
C ASP A 175 -7.35 -10.49 22.34
N ARG A 176 -8.14 -10.14 23.35
CA ARG A 176 -9.58 -9.89 23.19
C ARG A 176 -9.89 -8.72 22.26
N MET A 177 -9.11 -7.65 22.31
CA MET A 177 -9.29 -6.52 21.40
C MET A 177 -8.92 -6.91 19.96
N ARG A 178 -7.83 -7.68 19.80
CA ARG A 178 -7.44 -8.20 18.47
C ARG A 178 -8.51 -9.12 17.90
N ASP A 179 -9.04 -10.06 18.71
CA ASP A 179 -10.11 -10.95 18.29
C ASP A 179 -11.36 -10.17 17.86
N TYR A 180 -11.71 -9.11 18.59
CA TYR A 180 -12.85 -8.26 18.26
C TYR A 180 -12.65 -7.49 16.95
N ASP A 181 -11.44 -6.96 16.71
CA ASP A 181 -11.11 -6.27 15.46
C ASP A 181 -11.12 -7.23 14.25
N ILE A 182 -10.68 -8.49 14.46
CA ILE A 182 -10.79 -9.55 13.44
C ILE A 182 -12.25 -9.89 13.15
N ASP A 183 -13.11 -9.97 14.16
CA ASP A 183 -14.55 -10.20 13.97
C ASP A 183 -15.17 -9.10 13.11
N ILE A 184 -14.86 -7.83 13.42
CA ILE A 184 -15.29 -6.67 12.62
C ILE A 184 -14.76 -6.78 11.17
N ALA A 185 -13.49 -7.16 11.00
CA ALA A 185 -12.90 -7.34 9.67
C ALA A 185 -13.64 -8.40 8.86
N VAL A 186 -13.96 -9.54 9.46
CA VAL A 186 -14.71 -10.61 8.81
C VAL A 186 -16.11 -10.13 8.39
N GLU A 187 -16.86 -9.51 9.31
CA GLU A 187 -18.20 -9.00 9.04
C GLU A 187 -18.19 -7.98 7.91
N ASN A 188 -17.28 -7.02 7.93
CA ASN A 188 -17.20 -5.95 6.94
C ASN A 188 -16.71 -6.45 5.57
N VAL A 189 -15.75 -7.39 5.54
CA VAL A 189 -15.28 -7.99 4.27
C VAL A 189 -16.40 -8.78 3.61
N VAL A 190 -17.10 -9.62 4.37
CA VAL A 190 -18.25 -10.40 3.87
C VAL A 190 -19.36 -9.46 3.40
N GLY A 191 -19.71 -8.43 4.18
CA GLY A 191 -20.70 -7.42 3.80
C GLY A 191 -20.34 -6.73 2.49
N GLY A 192 -19.10 -6.24 2.35
CA GLY A 192 -18.62 -5.58 1.14
C GLY A 192 -18.61 -6.49 -0.10
N LEU A 193 -18.35 -7.79 0.07
CA LEU A 193 -18.44 -8.76 -1.01
C LEU A 193 -19.91 -8.99 -1.45
N PHE A 194 -20.84 -9.08 -0.50
CA PHE A 194 -22.27 -9.15 -0.83
C PHE A 194 -22.79 -7.91 -1.55
N GLU A 195 -22.34 -6.72 -1.17
CA GLU A 195 -22.66 -5.49 -1.90
C GLU A 195 -22.16 -5.52 -3.35
N LEU A 196 -20.95 -6.02 -3.57
CA LEU A 196 -20.41 -6.20 -4.93
C LEU A 196 -21.20 -7.25 -5.72
N GLN A 197 -21.61 -8.34 -5.11
CA GLN A 197 -22.44 -9.35 -5.74
C GLN A 197 -23.83 -8.78 -6.07
N ALA A 198 -24.48 -8.12 -5.14
CA ALA A 198 -25.79 -7.51 -5.33
C ALA A 198 -25.78 -6.42 -6.43
N SER A 199 -24.67 -5.70 -6.56
CA SER A 199 -24.46 -4.71 -7.65
C SER A 199 -24.05 -5.34 -9.00
N GLY A 200 -23.92 -6.67 -9.09
CA GLY A 200 -23.50 -7.37 -10.30
C GLY A 200 -22.03 -7.15 -10.70
N ARG A 201 -21.21 -6.68 -9.78
CA ARG A 201 -19.76 -6.47 -10.03
C ARG A 201 -18.93 -7.74 -9.88
N ILE A 202 -19.39 -8.69 -9.08
CA ILE A 202 -18.85 -10.04 -8.99
C ILE A 202 -19.92 -11.06 -9.34
N GLU A 203 -19.53 -12.07 -10.14
CA GLU A 203 -20.46 -13.05 -10.73
C GLU A 203 -20.42 -14.42 -10.02
N TYR A 204 -19.41 -14.65 -9.16
CA TYR A 204 -19.27 -15.91 -8.44
C TYR A 204 -20.05 -15.90 -7.12
N GLU A 205 -20.44 -17.11 -6.68
CA GLU A 205 -21.07 -17.31 -5.37
C GLU A 205 -20.06 -17.07 -4.25
N ILE A 206 -20.47 -16.33 -3.21
CA ILE A 206 -19.60 -15.97 -2.08
C ILE A 206 -19.65 -17.08 -1.04
N ASP A 207 -18.52 -17.75 -0.84
CA ASP A 207 -18.32 -18.67 0.28
C ASP A 207 -17.99 -17.90 1.56
N VAL A 208 -19.02 -17.46 2.27
CA VAL A 208 -18.92 -16.69 3.52
C VAL A 208 -18.10 -17.41 4.57
N VAL A 209 -18.31 -18.71 4.72
CA VAL A 209 -17.61 -19.52 5.76
C VAL A 209 -16.13 -19.64 5.41
N GLY A 210 -15.83 -20.01 4.17
CA GLY A 210 -14.45 -20.12 3.72
C GLY A 210 -13.67 -18.80 3.79
N ILE A 211 -14.31 -17.66 3.49
CA ILE A 211 -13.69 -16.34 3.61
C ILE A 211 -13.41 -16.00 5.08
N ALA A 212 -14.39 -16.21 5.96
CA ALA A 212 -14.24 -15.93 7.40
C ALA A 212 -13.12 -16.77 8.04
N GLU A 213 -13.11 -18.08 7.75
CA GLU A 213 -12.07 -18.99 8.22
C GLU A 213 -10.70 -18.62 7.65
N SER A 214 -10.63 -18.32 6.35
CA SER A 214 -9.37 -17.93 5.68
C SER A 214 -8.77 -16.66 6.26
N LEU A 215 -9.58 -15.61 6.50
CA LEU A 215 -9.11 -14.36 7.13
C LEU A 215 -8.50 -14.60 8.49
N ARG A 216 -9.22 -15.33 9.36
CA ARG A 216 -8.78 -15.63 10.71
C ARG A 216 -7.51 -16.48 10.71
N LEU A 217 -7.47 -17.56 9.93
CA LEU A 217 -6.30 -18.44 9.84
C LEU A 217 -5.04 -17.70 9.34
N ARG A 218 -5.19 -16.83 8.33
CA ARG A 218 -4.07 -16.03 7.81
C ARG A 218 -3.56 -15.05 8.87
N TYR A 219 -4.48 -14.38 9.58
CA TYR A 219 -4.11 -13.47 10.65
C TYR A 219 -3.38 -14.19 11.78
N GLU A 220 -3.91 -15.30 12.30
CA GLU A 220 -3.32 -16.07 13.39
C GLU A 220 -1.94 -16.63 12.99
N ALA A 221 -1.81 -17.15 11.77
CA ALA A 221 -0.55 -17.66 11.26
C ALA A 221 0.52 -16.57 11.19
N LEU A 222 0.17 -15.40 10.64
CA LEU A 222 1.10 -14.27 10.53
C LEU A 222 1.44 -13.69 11.91
N TRP A 223 0.44 -13.49 12.76
CA TRP A 223 0.64 -13.02 14.14
C TRP A 223 1.58 -13.95 14.92
N SER A 224 1.31 -15.26 14.85
CA SER A 224 2.16 -16.26 15.52
C SER A 224 3.59 -16.24 14.97
N GLU A 225 3.79 -16.13 13.64
CA GLU A 225 5.13 -16.07 13.06
C GLU A 225 5.90 -14.84 13.54
N LEU A 226 5.22 -13.70 13.72
CA LEU A 226 5.86 -12.43 14.10
C LEU A 226 6.02 -12.27 15.63
N THR A 227 5.18 -12.90 16.46
CA THR A 227 5.21 -12.68 17.92
C THR A 227 5.78 -13.86 18.69
N ARG A 228 5.82 -15.05 18.11
CA ARG A 228 6.34 -16.25 18.78
C ARG A 228 7.82 -16.10 19.11
N VAL A 229 8.15 -16.30 20.36
CA VAL A 229 9.54 -16.40 20.81
C VAL A 229 9.99 -17.86 20.65
N ASP A 230 10.98 -18.11 19.80
CA ASP A 230 11.58 -19.42 19.63
C ASP A 230 12.98 -19.44 20.22
N GLU A 231 13.30 -20.52 20.92
CA GLU A 231 14.66 -20.83 21.37
C GLU A 231 15.25 -21.90 20.44
N PHE A 232 16.47 -21.67 20.00
CA PHE A 232 17.21 -22.56 19.11
C PHE A 232 18.55 -22.90 19.71
N ASP A 233 19.00 -24.13 19.55
CA ASP A 233 20.37 -24.49 19.81
C ASP A 233 21.29 -23.86 18.75
N LEU A 234 22.52 -23.52 19.14
CA LEU A 234 23.52 -22.94 18.22
C LEU A 234 23.81 -23.83 16.99
N ASP A 235 23.55 -25.13 17.09
CA ASP A 235 23.69 -26.08 15.99
C ASP A 235 22.55 -25.99 14.97
N GLU A 236 21.45 -25.31 15.32
CA GLU A 236 20.25 -25.15 14.46
C GLU A 236 20.24 -23.83 13.67
N ARG A 237 21.41 -23.26 13.33
CA ARG A 237 21.55 -21.98 12.60
C ARG A 237 20.70 -21.91 11.34
N TRP A 238 20.57 -23.02 10.62
CA TRP A 238 19.75 -23.07 9.41
C TRP A 238 18.26 -22.80 9.66
N ARG A 239 17.72 -23.21 10.83
CA ARG A 239 16.32 -22.92 11.21
C ARG A 239 16.12 -21.44 11.52
N ILE A 240 17.13 -20.84 12.14
CA ILE A 240 17.18 -19.41 12.42
C ILE A 240 17.16 -18.62 11.12
N GLU A 241 18.09 -18.93 10.21
CA GLU A 241 18.16 -18.29 8.91
C GLU A 241 16.88 -18.47 8.10
N GLN A 242 16.26 -19.63 8.16
CA GLN A 242 14.99 -19.90 7.47
C GLN A 242 13.85 -19.06 8.06
N ARG A 243 13.78 -18.91 9.39
CA ARG A 243 12.76 -18.08 10.03
C ARG A 243 12.96 -16.60 9.73
N VAL A 244 14.19 -16.11 9.86
CA VAL A 244 14.55 -14.73 9.50
C VAL A 244 14.17 -14.43 8.05
N ARG A 245 14.50 -15.33 7.12
CA ARG A 245 14.08 -15.16 5.71
C ARG A 245 12.57 -15.08 5.56
N ARG A 246 11.80 -15.97 6.22
CA ARG A 246 10.34 -15.92 6.15
C ARG A 246 9.77 -14.60 6.68
N ILE A 247 10.29 -14.10 7.81
CA ILE A 247 9.89 -12.82 8.38
C ILE A 247 10.21 -11.67 7.42
N ASN A 248 11.40 -11.66 6.83
CA ASN A 248 11.82 -10.65 5.86
C ASN A 248 11.00 -10.75 4.56
N ASP A 249 10.65 -11.97 4.13
CA ASP A 249 9.79 -12.18 2.94
C ASP A 249 8.37 -11.65 3.13
N LEU A 250 7.91 -11.56 4.39
CA LEU A 250 6.64 -10.94 4.77
C LEU A 250 6.72 -9.41 4.89
N GLY A 251 7.90 -8.81 4.67
CA GLY A 251 8.13 -7.37 4.74
C GLY A 251 8.43 -6.86 6.15
N PHE A 252 8.80 -7.76 7.07
CA PHE A 252 9.26 -7.43 8.43
C PHE A 252 10.74 -7.75 8.55
N ASP A 253 11.40 -7.13 9.53
CA ASP A 253 12.82 -7.40 9.80
C ASP A 253 13.02 -7.99 11.20
N VAL A 254 14.19 -8.54 11.49
CA VAL A 254 14.51 -9.14 12.79
C VAL A 254 15.68 -8.39 13.40
N GLU A 255 15.44 -7.61 14.45
CA GLU A 255 16.45 -6.75 15.08
C GLU A 255 17.28 -7.44 16.15
N GLU A 256 16.71 -8.39 16.87
CA GLU A 256 17.38 -8.98 18.04
C GLU A 256 17.50 -10.50 17.96
N LEU A 257 18.77 -10.92 17.77
CA LEU A 257 19.22 -12.25 18.11
C LEU A 257 19.91 -12.17 19.46
N SER A 258 19.23 -12.57 20.54
CA SER A 258 19.86 -12.61 21.86
C SER A 258 20.39 -14.00 22.19
N ILE A 259 21.66 -14.05 22.61
CA ILE A 259 22.29 -15.29 23.11
C ILE A 259 21.96 -15.42 24.60
N ASN A 260 21.37 -16.53 24.99
CA ASN A 260 21.07 -16.80 26.40
C ASN A 260 22.34 -16.90 27.25
N ARG A 261 22.20 -16.66 28.56
CA ARG A 261 23.35 -16.65 29.51
C ARG A 261 24.13 -17.97 29.59
N ASP A 262 23.53 -19.07 29.17
CA ASP A 262 24.21 -20.38 29.09
C ASP A 262 25.17 -20.49 27.87
N GLY A 263 25.11 -19.52 26.94
CA GLY A 263 25.94 -19.50 25.73
C GLY A 263 25.62 -20.62 24.73
N ARG A 264 24.51 -21.36 24.93
CA ARG A 264 24.14 -22.52 24.09
C ARG A 264 22.87 -22.32 23.32
N THR A 265 21.96 -21.51 23.81
CA THR A 265 20.68 -21.23 23.16
C THR A 265 20.61 -19.80 22.64
N LEU A 266 20.00 -19.65 21.47
CA LEU A 266 19.74 -18.37 20.81
C LEU A 266 18.25 -18.14 20.79
N THR A 267 17.82 -17.01 21.34
CA THR A 267 16.42 -16.59 21.30
C THR A 267 16.23 -15.63 20.15
N ILE A 268 15.29 -15.95 19.26
CA ILE A 268 14.77 -15.02 18.27
C ILE A 268 13.52 -14.40 18.86
N LYS A 269 13.58 -13.13 19.17
CA LYS A 269 12.44 -12.29 19.39
C LYS A 269 12.32 -11.38 18.15
N PRO A 270 11.34 -11.59 17.30
CA PRO A 270 11.08 -10.63 16.24
C PRO A 270 10.79 -9.29 16.93
N VAL A 271 11.64 -8.31 16.71
CA VAL A 271 11.32 -6.92 17.00
C VAL A 271 10.93 -6.34 15.66
N LEU A 272 9.73 -5.79 15.58
CA LEU A 272 9.36 -5.05 14.38
C LEU A 272 10.32 -3.90 14.27
N ILE A 273 11.24 -4.02 13.34
CA ILE A 273 11.96 -2.88 12.87
C ILE A 273 10.99 -2.11 11.97
N GLU A 274 11.11 -0.80 12.06
CA GLU A 274 10.42 0.18 11.27
C GLU A 274 10.09 -0.36 9.88
N GLU A 275 8.82 -0.40 9.57
CA GLU A 275 8.32 -0.78 8.26
C GLU A 275 9.05 -0.01 7.14
N GLY A 276 9.28 -0.67 6.02
CA GLY A 276 9.94 -0.02 4.89
C GLY A 276 11.47 0.02 4.99
N HIS A 277 12.09 -0.95 5.65
CA HIS A 277 13.54 -1.06 5.69
C HIS A 277 14.17 -1.04 4.28
N HIS A 278 13.71 -1.90 3.38
CA HIS A 278 14.22 -1.94 2.01
C HIS A 278 13.86 -0.67 1.24
N ALA A 279 12.67 -0.11 1.45
CA ALA A 279 12.25 1.15 0.82
C ALA A 279 13.14 2.32 1.28
N ARG A 280 13.47 2.40 2.58
CA ARG A 280 14.42 3.41 3.09
C ARG A 280 15.82 3.20 2.56
N GLU A 281 16.31 1.97 2.60
CA GLU A 281 17.65 1.64 2.09
C GLU A 281 17.76 1.99 0.60
N LEU A 282 16.78 1.60 -0.21
CA LEU A 282 16.75 1.94 -1.63
C LEU A 282 16.69 3.46 -1.84
N ARG A 283 15.83 4.17 -1.09
CA ARG A 283 15.73 5.63 -1.17
C ARG A 283 17.03 6.32 -0.82
N GLN A 284 17.74 5.89 0.24
CA GLN A 284 19.04 6.44 0.60
C GLN A 284 20.09 6.22 -0.49
N ARG A 285 20.05 5.07 -1.18
CA ARG A 285 21.00 4.71 -2.23
C ARG A 285 20.70 5.34 -3.58
N THR A 286 19.42 5.48 -3.93
CA THR A 286 18.98 5.81 -5.29
C THR A 286 18.11 7.06 -5.39
N GLY A 287 17.50 7.50 -4.28
CA GLY A 287 16.47 8.54 -4.26
C GLY A 287 15.09 8.07 -4.72
N LEU A 288 14.90 6.78 -5.06
CA LEU A 288 13.61 6.24 -5.47
C LEU A 288 12.70 6.02 -4.27
N GLU A 289 11.44 6.45 -4.40
CA GLU A 289 10.37 6.19 -3.42
C GLU A 289 9.45 5.12 -4.00
N VAL A 290 9.46 3.92 -3.41
CA VAL A 290 8.75 2.74 -3.89
C VAL A 290 8.19 1.93 -2.72
N GLN A 291 7.37 0.91 -3.01
CA GLN A 291 6.83 -0.02 -2.02
C GLN A 291 7.92 -0.98 -1.51
N GLU A 292 7.65 -1.68 -0.41
CA GLU A 292 8.64 -2.51 0.28
C GLU A 292 9.12 -3.70 -0.57
N ASN A 293 8.21 -4.46 -1.20
CA ASN A 293 8.61 -5.57 -2.06
C ASN A 293 9.27 -5.08 -3.36
N GLN A 294 8.82 -3.96 -3.92
CA GLN A 294 9.50 -3.31 -5.04
C GLN A 294 10.93 -2.95 -4.66
N ALA A 295 11.13 -2.32 -3.49
CA ALA A 295 12.45 -1.95 -3.01
C ALA A 295 13.36 -3.16 -2.81
N ARG A 296 12.87 -4.22 -2.16
CA ARG A 296 13.59 -5.48 -1.95
C ARG A 296 14.06 -6.07 -3.28
N ARG A 297 13.19 -6.11 -4.29
CA ARG A 297 13.55 -6.64 -5.62
C ARG A 297 14.54 -5.74 -6.35
N LEU A 298 14.38 -4.43 -6.28
CA LEU A 298 15.33 -3.49 -6.90
C LEU A 298 16.72 -3.56 -6.23
N LEU A 299 16.77 -3.69 -4.90
CA LEU A 299 18.04 -3.91 -4.19
C LEU A 299 18.72 -5.22 -4.60
N ALA A 300 17.94 -6.30 -4.72
CA ALA A 300 18.46 -7.58 -5.21
C ALA A 300 18.97 -7.49 -6.65
N ASP A 301 18.28 -6.75 -7.53
CA ASP A 301 18.72 -6.53 -8.92
C ASP A 301 20.02 -5.71 -8.97
N ILE A 302 20.14 -4.67 -8.13
CA ILE A 302 21.40 -3.90 -7.97
C ILE A 302 22.56 -4.80 -7.53
N ASP A 303 22.33 -5.68 -6.56
CA ASP A 303 23.39 -6.59 -6.07
C ASP A 303 23.76 -7.65 -7.13
N GLN A 304 22.81 -8.15 -7.92
CA GLN A 304 23.07 -9.03 -9.07
C GLN A 304 23.88 -8.31 -10.16
N PHE A 305 23.49 -7.07 -10.47
CA PHE A 305 24.20 -6.23 -11.43
C PHE A 305 25.63 -5.95 -10.97
N ARG A 306 25.85 -5.67 -9.68
CA ARG A 306 27.18 -5.52 -9.09
C ARG A 306 28.01 -6.79 -9.26
N ALA A 307 27.47 -7.95 -8.94
CA ALA A 307 28.16 -9.23 -9.09
C ALA A 307 28.48 -9.54 -10.58
N TRP A 308 27.65 -9.10 -11.49
CA TRP A 308 27.93 -9.21 -12.93
C TRP A 308 29.09 -8.30 -13.33
N LEU A 309 29.10 -7.02 -12.89
CA LEU A 309 30.19 -6.08 -13.14
C LEU A 309 31.54 -6.60 -12.61
N GLU A 310 31.57 -7.11 -11.36
CA GLU A 310 32.75 -7.62 -10.72
C GLU A 310 33.37 -8.81 -11.51
N ARG A 311 32.50 -9.68 -12.05
CA ARG A 311 32.94 -10.78 -12.91
C ARG A 311 33.48 -10.30 -14.27
N HIS A 312 32.89 -9.26 -14.82
CA HIS A 312 33.22 -8.72 -16.14
C HIS A 312 34.51 -7.88 -16.08
N ASP A 313 34.64 -7.02 -15.08
CA ASP A 313 35.75 -6.09 -14.91
C ASP A 313 36.94 -6.72 -14.15
N GLY A 314 36.72 -7.89 -13.54
CA GLY A 314 37.77 -8.65 -12.82
C GLY A 314 38.26 -8.02 -11.52
N GLN A 315 37.50 -7.05 -10.97
CA GLN A 315 37.81 -6.32 -9.74
C GLN A 315 36.59 -6.01 -8.90
N PRO A 316 36.73 -5.86 -7.57
CA PRO A 316 35.62 -5.47 -6.71
C PRO A 316 35.08 -4.11 -7.09
N ILE A 317 33.74 -4.00 -7.14
CA ILE A 317 33.03 -2.74 -7.46
C ILE A 317 32.38 -2.21 -6.18
N PRO A 318 32.66 -0.94 -5.77
CA PRO A 318 31.96 -0.32 -4.65
C PRO A 318 30.44 -0.26 -4.88
N ARG A 319 29.66 -0.54 -3.83
CA ARG A 319 28.19 -0.55 -3.92
C ARG A 319 27.61 0.74 -4.52
N ALA A 320 28.11 1.90 -4.10
CA ALA A 320 27.64 3.18 -4.61
C ALA A 320 27.86 3.34 -6.12
N VAL A 321 29.02 2.84 -6.64
CA VAL A 321 29.32 2.87 -8.08
C VAL A 321 28.40 1.93 -8.85
N ALA A 322 28.19 0.71 -8.33
CA ALA A 322 27.25 -0.25 -8.93
C ALA A 322 25.82 0.30 -8.98
N THR A 323 25.36 0.93 -7.88
CA THR A 323 24.04 1.55 -7.80
C THR A 323 23.90 2.69 -8.83
N ALA A 324 24.87 3.59 -8.93
CA ALA A 324 24.84 4.69 -9.89
C ALA A 324 24.83 4.19 -11.34
N ARG A 325 25.65 3.19 -11.65
CA ARG A 325 25.67 2.55 -12.96
C ARG A 325 24.33 1.83 -13.26
N TRP A 326 23.80 1.09 -12.31
CA TRP A 326 22.52 0.42 -12.47
C TRP A 326 21.38 1.41 -12.78
N LEU A 327 21.32 2.54 -12.05
CA LEU A 327 20.35 3.61 -12.35
C LEU A 327 20.49 4.15 -13.78
N ALA A 328 21.72 4.36 -14.23
CA ALA A 328 22.02 4.93 -15.53
C ALA A 328 21.91 3.95 -16.70
N GLU A 329 22.28 2.68 -16.49
CA GLU A 329 22.45 1.68 -17.54
C GLU A 329 21.28 0.67 -17.60
N VAL A 330 20.50 0.50 -16.52
CA VAL A 330 19.42 -0.51 -16.41
C VAL A 330 18.06 0.15 -16.14
N TYR A 331 17.90 0.76 -14.98
CA TYR A 331 16.59 1.29 -14.55
C TYR A 331 16.14 2.50 -15.39
N GLY A 332 17.02 3.49 -15.53
CA GLY A 332 16.74 4.73 -16.26
C GLY A 332 16.36 4.51 -17.74
N PRO A 333 17.10 3.71 -18.52
CA PRO A 333 16.75 3.40 -19.90
C PRO A 333 15.37 2.75 -20.02
N ILE A 334 15.04 1.75 -19.19
CA ILE A 334 13.75 1.04 -19.25
C ILE A 334 12.61 1.99 -18.88
N THR A 335 12.71 2.70 -17.74
CA THR A 335 11.64 3.60 -17.28
C THR A 335 11.52 4.87 -18.12
N GLY A 336 12.63 5.37 -18.64
CA GLY A 336 12.70 6.57 -19.48
C GLY A 336 12.15 6.39 -20.89
N ALA A 337 12.26 5.18 -21.44
CA ALA A 337 11.76 4.85 -22.77
C ALA A 337 10.23 4.73 -22.85
N VAL A 338 9.52 4.68 -21.70
CA VAL A 338 8.06 4.63 -21.67
C VAL A 338 7.46 5.92 -22.25
N PRO A 339 6.59 5.84 -23.26
CA PRO A 339 5.91 6.99 -23.83
C PRO A 339 5.16 7.80 -22.76
N LYS A 340 5.13 9.14 -22.91
CA LYS A 340 4.54 10.03 -21.90
C LYS A 340 3.06 9.74 -21.61
N ASP A 341 2.31 9.34 -22.61
CA ASP A 341 0.89 8.98 -22.53
C ASP A 341 0.65 7.65 -21.79
N MET A 342 1.67 6.78 -21.72
CA MET A 342 1.63 5.49 -21.01
C MET A 342 2.16 5.57 -19.57
N ARG A 343 2.86 6.61 -19.16
CA ARG A 343 3.42 6.77 -17.79
C ARG A 343 2.38 6.84 -16.67
N SER A 344 1.11 6.99 -17.03
CA SER A 344 0.00 6.97 -16.08
C SER A 344 -0.62 5.59 -15.86
N HIS A 345 -0.20 4.56 -16.62
CA HIS A 345 -0.76 3.22 -16.49
C HIS A 345 -0.27 2.52 -15.24
N LEU A 346 1.05 2.50 -15.02
CA LEU A 346 1.66 1.89 -13.85
C LEU A 346 2.72 2.80 -13.22
N GLU A 347 3.01 2.55 -11.95
CA GLU A 347 4.14 3.14 -11.25
C GLU A 347 5.46 2.69 -11.91
N PRO A 348 6.48 3.57 -12.04
CA PRO A 348 7.71 3.22 -12.76
C PRO A 348 8.42 1.98 -12.22
N ALA A 349 8.45 1.78 -10.90
CA ALA A 349 9.08 0.61 -10.28
C ALA A 349 8.30 -0.69 -10.55
N GLU A 350 6.98 -0.63 -10.51
CA GLU A 350 6.13 -1.77 -10.85
C GLU A 350 6.26 -2.14 -12.33
N MET A 351 6.27 -1.14 -13.20
CA MET A 351 6.48 -1.37 -14.63
C MET A 351 7.86 -1.99 -14.90
N PHE A 352 8.92 -1.46 -14.27
CA PHE A 352 10.27 -2.04 -14.40
C PHE A 352 10.26 -3.52 -14.01
N HIS A 353 9.62 -3.85 -12.88
CA HIS A 353 9.48 -5.22 -12.43
C HIS A 353 8.75 -6.10 -13.47
N GLN A 354 7.61 -5.63 -13.99
CA GLN A 354 6.83 -6.38 -14.98
C GLN A 354 7.59 -6.56 -16.30
N VAL A 355 8.39 -5.60 -16.72
CA VAL A 355 9.26 -5.74 -17.90
C VAL A 355 10.32 -6.83 -17.70
N LEU A 356 10.95 -6.90 -16.52
CA LEU A 356 11.92 -7.96 -16.22
C LEU A 356 11.27 -9.35 -16.16
N GLU A 357 10.08 -9.45 -15.56
CA GLU A 357 9.30 -10.69 -15.54
C GLU A 357 8.89 -11.11 -16.97
N HIS A 358 8.42 -10.16 -17.77
CA HIS A 358 8.07 -10.38 -19.16
C HIS A 358 9.27 -10.87 -19.98
N ARG A 359 10.44 -10.26 -19.78
CA ARG A 359 11.71 -10.72 -20.39
C ARG A 359 12.01 -12.17 -20.05
N TYR A 360 11.86 -12.54 -18.78
CA TYR A 360 12.08 -13.91 -18.34
C TYR A 360 11.14 -14.89 -19.05
N LEU A 361 9.85 -14.59 -19.10
CA LEU A 361 8.85 -15.41 -19.77
C LEU A 361 9.08 -15.51 -21.28
N MET A 362 9.50 -14.41 -21.94
CA MET A 362 9.89 -14.43 -23.35
C MET A 362 11.10 -15.32 -23.60
N ALA A 363 12.14 -15.22 -22.75
CA ALA A 363 13.35 -16.01 -22.87
C ALA A 363 13.04 -17.52 -22.69
N GLU A 364 12.19 -17.86 -21.75
CA GLU A 364 11.72 -19.24 -21.53
C GLU A 364 10.98 -19.79 -22.75
N ARG A 365 10.03 -19.03 -23.30
CA ARG A 365 9.26 -19.40 -24.50
C ARG A 365 10.14 -19.55 -25.75
N ARG A 366 11.09 -18.65 -25.94
CA ARG A 366 12.03 -18.64 -27.08
C ARG A 366 13.17 -19.63 -26.90
N ARG A 367 13.38 -20.14 -25.68
CA ARG A 367 14.56 -20.94 -25.28
C ARG A 367 15.90 -20.26 -25.65
N GLY A 368 15.94 -18.94 -25.47
CA GLY A 368 17.10 -18.12 -25.86
C GLY A 368 17.12 -16.79 -25.13
N GLU A 369 18.21 -16.04 -25.28
CA GLU A 369 18.35 -14.73 -24.65
C GLU A 369 17.40 -13.71 -25.24
N VAL A 370 16.86 -12.84 -24.39
CA VAL A 370 16.02 -11.69 -24.74
C VAL A 370 16.62 -10.46 -24.08
N THR A 371 16.82 -9.41 -24.86
CA THR A 371 17.34 -8.14 -24.34
C THR A 371 16.25 -7.34 -23.61
N ASN A 372 16.67 -6.37 -22.78
CA ASN A 372 15.73 -5.47 -22.11
C ASN A 372 14.91 -4.65 -23.12
N ASP A 373 15.54 -4.21 -24.22
CA ASP A 373 14.87 -3.39 -25.24
C ASP A 373 13.79 -4.19 -26.01
N GLU A 374 14.09 -5.46 -26.35
CA GLU A 374 13.10 -6.35 -26.97
C GLU A 374 11.92 -6.62 -26.04
N ALA A 375 12.20 -6.92 -24.76
CA ALA A 375 11.18 -7.19 -23.76
C ALA A 375 10.33 -5.95 -23.51
N LEU A 376 10.95 -4.77 -23.41
CA LEU A 376 10.24 -3.50 -23.22
C LEU A 376 9.32 -3.18 -24.40
N ALA A 377 9.80 -3.33 -25.63
CA ALA A 377 9.00 -3.07 -26.82
C ALA A 377 7.76 -3.97 -26.89
N ASP A 378 7.93 -5.28 -26.66
CA ASP A 378 6.85 -6.26 -26.64
C ASP A 378 5.87 -6.02 -25.49
N TYR A 379 6.39 -5.66 -24.29
CA TYR A 379 5.58 -5.33 -23.11
C TYR A 379 4.74 -4.08 -23.32
N LEU A 380 5.30 -3.02 -23.89
CA LEU A 380 4.58 -1.77 -24.14
C LEU A 380 3.42 -1.97 -25.11
N ASP A 381 3.63 -2.71 -26.20
CA ASP A 381 2.62 -2.92 -27.25
C ASP A 381 1.59 -3.99 -26.88
N GLY A 382 2.01 -5.08 -26.24
CA GLY A 382 1.18 -6.24 -25.94
C GLY A 382 0.54 -6.26 -24.56
N VAL A 383 1.12 -5.56 -23.57
CA VAL A 383 0.66 -5.64 -22.16
C VAL A 383 0.24 -4.29 -21.62
N LEU A 384 1.15 -3.30 -21.62
CA LEU A 384 0.88 -2.02 -20.94
C LEU A 384 -0.24 -1.23 -21.62
N LYS A 385 -0.33 -1.29 -22.93
CA LYS A 385 -1.35 -0.59 -23.73
C LYS A 385 -2.78 -1.01 -23.38
N GLU A 386 -2.97 -2.28 -23.00
CA GLU A 386 -4.27 -2.84 -22.61
C GLU A 386 -4.59 -2.60 -21.12
N GLN A 387 -3.63 -2.13 -20.32
CA GLN A 387 -3.86 -1.83 -18.92
C GLN A 387 -4.54 -0.47 -18.74
N PRO A 388 -5.37 -0.30 -17.70
CA PRO A 388 -5.97 0.99 -17.37
C PRO A 388 -4.91 1.97 -16.85
N LYS A 389 -5.25 3.26 -16.84
CA LYS A 389 -4.41 4.32 -16.27
C LYS A 389 -4.57 4.35 -14.76
N GLU A 390 -3.74 3.60 -14.03
CA GLU A 390 -3.88 3.41 -12.58
C GLU A 390 -3.39 4.61 -11.75
N ARG A 391 -2.57 5.51 -12.31
CA ARG A 391 -2.06 6.68 -11.55
C ARG A 391 -3.17 7.49 -10.92
N ARG A 392 -4.27 7.68 -11.66
CA ARG A 392 -5.47 8.38 -11.21
C ARG A 392 -6.67 7.77 -11.90
N LEU A 393 -7.16 6.69 -11.33
CA LEU A 393 -8.34 6.02 -11.87
C LEU A 393 -9.52 7.00 -11.83
N ARG A 394 -10.08 7.31 -13.02
CA ARG A 394 -11.26 8.15 -13.14
C ARG A 394 -12.51 7.29 -13.24
N LEU A 395 -13.57 7.75 -12.65
CA LEU A 395 -14.89 7.15 -12.88
C LEU A 395 -15.43 7.69 -14.22
N ASP A 396 -15.24 6.93 -15.29
CA ASP A 396 -15.91 7.15 -16.56
C ASP A 396 -17.19 6.29 -16.57
N GLY A 397 -18.25 6.77 -15.90
CA GLY A 397 -19.55 6.09 -15.80
C GLY A 397 -20.44 6.69 -14.72
N PRO A 398 -21.72 6.31 -14.65
CA PRO A 398 -22.57 6.74 -13.56
C PRO A 398 -21.96 6.24 -12.24
N VAL A 399 -21.68 7.19 -11.35
CA VAL A 399 -21.36 6.89 -9.94
C VAL A 399 -22.51 6.02 -9.41
N PRO A 400 -22.23 4.87 -8.74
CA PRO A 400 -23.31 4.09 -8.13
C PRO A 400 -24.22 5.01 -7.31
N ALA A 401 -25.53 4.84 -7.44
CA ALA A 401 -26.52 5.72 -6.80
C ALA A 401 -26.39 5.81 -5.26
N ASP A 402 -25.65 4.88 -4.66
CA ASP A 402 -25.42 4.78 -3.22
C ASP A 402 -24.30 5.72 -2.69
N THR A 403 -23.69 6.53 -3.56
CA THR A 403 -22.76 7.61 -3.15
C THR A 403 -23.47 8.97 -2.99
N VAL A 404 -24.76 9.03 -3.28
CA VAL A 404 -25.59 10.18 -2.96
C VAL A 404 -26.29 9.85 -1.64
N GLY A 405 -25.94 10.56 -0.58
CA GLY A 405 -26.55 10.38 0.73
C GLY A 405 -28.06 10.25 0.61
N LEU A 406 -28.62 9.32 1.36
CA LEU A 406 -30.06 9.26 1.59
C LEU A 406 -30.46 10.59 2.25
N ASP A 407 -30.95 11.52 1.45
CA ASP A 407 -31.80 12.59 1.92
C ASP A 407 -33.13 11.95 2.29
N GLU A 408 -33.36 11.68 3.58
CA GLU A 408 -34.62 11.84 4.29
C GLU A 408 -34.33 11.96 5.80
#